data_18aafaa9dfb4a9586583c3397cf88359
#
_entry.id   18aafaa9dfb4a9586583c3397cf88359
#
_cell.length_a   1.000
_cell.length_b   1.000
_cell.length_c   1.000
_cell.angle_alpha   90.00
_cell.angle_beta   90.00
_cell.angle_gamma   90.00
#
_symmetry.space_group_name_H-M   'P 1'
#
loop_
_entity.id
_entity.type
_entity.pdbx_description
1 polymer ?
#
loop_
_entity_poly.entity_id
_entity_poly.type
_entity_poly.pdbx_seq_one_letter_code
_entity_poly.pdbx_strand_id
1 'polypeptide(L)'
;VQMDTGWRYRIASVMGVAVWTALAVVVVNSGTVQQVLSMAPVLARLPPDPPAGAEYAIEVGLTVAVVVGALVPLYKPRPRRILDVVALTHKRVLVAVFALATIGYFDYTYKVPRLTLVAVTPILFLVVPAWLVWLRRPETNGERAIIVGDDLRQIEAIATETDLSLLGYLCPTPVVTLGADRDVDELAVNGDGTDTPVVSDGGYGTIAIDRLGGLSRLEDILVEQDVDTAVLAFTEADRAEFFGALDACYEHGVAAKVHQAHADTVLTATATPGESLVDVEIEPWDIQDYVFKRAFDVAFALGGLLVLLPVIGVIAGA
;
A
#
# COMPACT_ATOMS: atom_id res chain seq x y z
N VAL A 1 7.14 -5.72 -21.17
CA VAL A 1 8.27 -5.95 -20.23
C VAL A 1 7.84 -5.77 -18.77
N GLN A 2 6.60 -5.40 -18.51
CA GLN A 2 6.05 -5.01 -17.20
C GLN A 2 5.46 -6.15 -16.36
N MET A 3 5.46 -7.40 -16.85
CA MET A 3 5.02 -8.57 -16.06
C MET A 3 6.00 -8.98 -14.94
N ASP A 4 7.22 -8.46 -14.95
CA ASP A 4 8.27 -8.87 -14.00
C ASP A 4 8.17 -8.23 -12.61
N THR A 5 7.59 -7.03 -12.49
CA THR A 5 7.57 -6.28 -11.22
C THR A 5 6.62 -6.92 -10.19
N GLY A 6 5.44 -7.33 -10.63
CA GLY A 6 4.45 -7.98 -9.76
C GLY A 6 4.89 -9.34 -9.21
N TRP A 7 5.64 -10.12 -10.00
CA TRP A 7 6.19 -11.41 -9.59
C TRP A 7 7.34 -11.24 -8.60
N ARG A 8 8.25 -10.29 -8.87
CA ARG A 8 9.37 -9.97 -7.96
C ARG A 8 8.87 -9.53 -6.59
N TYR A 9 7.85 -8.65 -6.54
CA TYR A 9 7.22 -8.24 -5.30
C TYR A 9 6.64 -9.42 -4.53
N ARG A 10 5.90 -10.32 -5.20
CA ARG A 10 5.32 -11.51 -4.55
C ARG A 10 6.39 -12.42 -3.95
N ILE A 11 7.45 -12.71 -4.70
CA ILE A 11 8.55 -13.53 -4.20
C ILE A 11 9.25 -12.85 -3.03
N ALA A 12 9.61 -11.56 -3.16
CA ALA A 12 10.29 -10.83 -2.12
C ALA A 12 9.45 -10.71 -0.84
N SER A 13 8.12 -10.52 -0.98
CA SER A 13 7.20 -10.49 0.16
C SER A 13 7.12 -11.84 0.87
N VAL A 14 6.89 -12.93 0.14
CA VAL A 14 6.78 -14.27 0.71
C VAL A 14 8.10 -14.71 1.35
N MET A 15 9.20 -14.56 0.62
CA MET A 15 10.54 -14.94 1.12
C MET A 15 10.95 -14.10 2.32
N GLY A 16 10.72 -12.80 2.29
CA GLY A 16 11.04 -11.93 3.41
C GLY A 16 10.24 -12.27 4.66
N VAL A 17 8.93 -12.46 4.53
CA VAL A 17 8.09 -12.90 5.66
C VAL A 17 8.55 -14.26 6.19
N ALA A 18 8.87 -15.22 5.32
CA ALA A 18 9.36 -16.53 5.74
C ALA A 18 10.70 -16.44 6.50
N VAL A 19 11.66 -15.68 5.96
CA VAL A 19 12.99 -15.49 6.57
C VAL A 19 12.86 -14.76 7.91
N TRP A 20 12.13 -13.65 7.98
CA TRP A 20 11.96 -12.90 9.22
C TRP A 20 11.22 -13.70 10.30
N THR A 21 10.22 -14.49 9.91
CA THR A 21 9.52 -15.38 10.84
C THR A 21 10.44 -16.47 11.37
N ALA A 22 11.18 -17.15 10.49
CA ALA A 22 12.15 -18.16 10.90
C ALA A 22 13.21 -17.58 11.84
N LEU A 23 13.74 -16.40 11.49
CA LEU A 23 14.75 -15.71 12.30
C LEU A 23 14.20 -15.33 13.68
N ALA A 24 12.96 -14.84 13.77
CA ALA A 24 12.31 -14.51 15.03
C ALA A 24 12.19 -15.74 15.94
N VAL A 25 11.78 -16.89 15.39
CA VAL A 25 11.69 -18.15 16.16
C VAL A 25 13.08 -18.60 16.63
N VAL A 26 14.08 -18.56 15.75
CA VAL A 26 15.47 -18.95 16.06
C VAL A 26 16.04 -18.06 17.17
N VAL A 27 15.87 -16.75 17.07
CA VAL A 27 16.36 -15.77 18.07
C VAL A 27 15.69 -15.98 19.42
N VAL A 28 14.36 -16.12 19.43
CA VAL A 28 13.60 -16.32 20.68
C VAL A 28 13.96 -17.63 21.36
N ASN A 29 14.22 -18.70 20.60
CA ASN A 29 14.63 -20.01 21.15
C ASN A 29 16.13 -20.08 21.50
N SER A 30 16.92 -19.02 21.27
CA SER A 30 18.30 -19.00 21.72
C SER A 30 18.39 -18.97 23.26
N GLY A 31 19.35 -19.70 23.82
CA GLY A 31 19.53 -19.82 25.28
C GLY A 31 19.69 -18.46 25.99
N THR A 32 20.36 -17.52 25.32
CA THR A 32 20.58 -16.15 25.86
C THR A 32 19.26 -15.38 26.00
N VAL A 33 18.42 -15.43 24.95
CA VAL A 33 17.12 -14.74 24.95
C VAL A 33 16.16 -15.41 25.94
N GLN A 34 16.14 -16.73 26.01
CA GLN A 34 15.35 -17.47 26.99
C GLN A 34 15.73 -17.12 28.44
N GLN A 35 17.01 -16.95 28.73
CA GLN A 35 17.48 -16.49 30.06
C GLN A 35 16.97 -15.08 30.36
N VAL A 36 17.10 -14.14 29.43
CA VAL A 36 16.61 -12.76 29.62
C VAL A 36 15.09 -12.74 29.82
N LEU A 37 14.33 -13.49 29.01
CA LEU A 37 12.88 -13.58 29.14
C LEU A 37 12.45 -14.17 30.49
N SER A 38 13.21 -15.12 31.05
CA SER A 38 12.92 -15.72 32.35
C SER A 38 13.13 -14.76 33.55
N MET A 39 13.85 -13.65 33.35
CA MET A 39 14.00 -12.60 34.37
C MET A 39 12.71 -11.76 34.55
N ALA A 40 11.83 -11.72 33.57
CA ALA A 40 10.58 -11.00 33.65
C ALA A 40 9.55 -11.79 34.49
N PRO A 41 8.99 -11.23 35.61
CA PRO A 41 8.13 -11.99 36.54
C PRO A 41 6.91 -12.65 35.92
N VAL A 42 6.38 -12.05 34.86
CA VAL A 42 5.21 -12.59 34.11
C VAL A 42 5.64 -13.75 33.22
N LEU A 43 6.76 -13.64 32.53
CA LEU A 43 7.29 -14.63 31.60
C LEU A 43 7.96 -15.81 32.33
N ALA A 44 8.51 -15.58 33.50
CA ALA A 44 9.08 -16.62 34.36
C ALA A 44 8.07 -17.73 34.77
N ARG A 45 6.76 -17.45 34.64
CA ARG A 45 5.71 -18.45 34.86
C ARG A 45 5.51 -19.41 33.68
N LEU A 46 6.09 -19.08 32.53
CA LEU A 46 6.05 -19.93 31.34
C LEU A 46 7.36 -20.74 31.31
N PRO A 47 7.32 -22.06 31.47
CA PRO A 47 8.54 -22.85 31.47
C PRO A 47 9.26 -22.72 30.12
N PRO A 48 10.58 -22.45 30.11
CA PRO A 48 11.37 -22.53 28.91
C PRO A 48 11.44 -24.02 28.49
N ASP A 49 10.87 -24.32 27.37
CA ASP A 49 10.84 -25.67 26.78
C ASP A 49 11.31 -25.54 25.33
N PRO A 50 12.62 -25.24 25.10
CA PRO A 50 13.12 -25.11 23.74
C PRO A 50 13.16 -26.51 23.09
N PRO A 51 12.45 -26.71 21.97
CA PRO A 51 12.49 -27.97 21.26
C PRO A 51 13.89 -28.24 20.71
N ALA A 52 14.24 -29.50 20.55
CA ALA A 52 15.55 -29.92 20.05
C ALA A 52 15.41 -30.82 18.82
N GLY A 53 16.43 -30.84 17.97
CA GLY A 53 16.51 -31.75 16.82
C GLY A 53 15.37 -31.56 15.82
N ALA A 54 14.67 -32.65 15.49
CA ALA A 54 13.59 -32.64 14.49
C ALA A 54 12.37 -31.81 14.93
N GLU A 55 12.04 -31.75 16.22
CA GLU A 55 10.93 -30.98 16.75
C GLU A 55 11.14 -29.47 16.53
N TYR A 56 12.38 -29.01 16.65
CA TYR A 56 12.75 -27.63 16.36
C TYR A 56 12.51 -27.24 14.90
N ALA A 57 12.89 -28.13 13.97
CA ALA A 57 12.66 -27.92 12.56
C ALA A 57 11.16 -27.86 12.22
N ILE A 58 10.35 -28.70 12.87
CA ILE A 58 8.90 -28.72 12.73
C ILE A 58 8.28 -27.43 13.28
N GLU A 59 8.71 -26.96 14.45
CA GLU A 59 8.25 -25.71 15.04
C GLU A 59 8.49 -24.53 14.11
N VAL A 60 9.73 -24.37 13.63
CA VAL A 60 10.10 -23.31 12.68
C VAL A 60 9.27 -23.43 11.41
N GLY A 61 9.20 -24.61 10.82
CA GLY A 61 8.47 -24.86 9.57
C GLY A 61 6.97 -24.58 9.70
N LEU A 62 6.34 -25.05 10.79
CA LEU A 62 4.93 -24.82 11.06
C LEU A 62 4.63 -23.33 11.28
N THR A 63 5.45 -22.65 12.09
CA THR A 63 5.28 -21.21 12.35
C THR A 63 5.40 -20.41 11.06
N VAL A 64 6.42 -20.69 10.24
CA VAL A 64 6.60 -20.04 8.93
C VAL A 64 5.40 -20.30 8.02
N ALA A 65 4.95 -21.55 7.90
CA ALA A 65 3.84 -21.91 7.03
C ALA A 65 2.54 -21.22 7.42
N VAL A 66 2.23 -21.16 8.71
CA VAL A 66 1.01 -20.52 9.22
C VAL A 66 1.07 -19.00 9.05
N VAL A 67 2.21 -18.35 9.37
CA VAL A 67 2.37 -16.89 9.22
C VAL A 67 2.35 -16.50 7.74
N VAL A 68 3.09 -17.21 6.88
CA VAL A 68 3.08 -16.96 5.43
C VAL A 68 1.67 -17.16 4.86
N GLY A 69 0.98 -18.22 5.25
CA GLY A 69 -0.39 -18.49 4.81
C GLY A 69 -1.39 -17.42 5.24
N ALA A 70 -1.29 -16.94 6.49
CA ALA A 70 -2.17 -15.88 6.98
C ALA A 70 -1.98 -14.54 6.25
N LEU A 71 -0.78 -14.26 5.75
CA LEU A 71 -0.42 -13.01 5.07
C LEU A 71 -0.62 -13.02 3.55
N VAL A 72 -1.20 -14.09 2.96
CA VAL A 72 -1.46 -14.21 1.51
C VAL A 72 -2.11 -12.97 0.87
N PRO A 73 -3.10 -12.29 1.48
CA PRO A 73 -3.71 -11.10 0.89
C PRO A 73 -2.75 -9.92 0.71
N LEU A 74 -1.64 -9.89 1.46
CA LEU A 74 -0.63 -8.83 1.40
C LEU A 74 0.42 -9.05 0.30
N TYR A 75 0.46 -10.22 -0.33
CA TYR A 75 1.41 -10.54 -1.40
C TYR A 75 0.95 -10.08 -2.79
N LYS A 76 -0.23 -9.49 -2.89
CA LYS A 76 -0.65 -8.82 -4.12
C LYS A 76 -0.04 -7.42 -4.14
N PRO A 77 0.63 -7.03 -5.25
CA PRO A 77 1.11 -5.67 -5.42
C PRO A 77 -0.12 -4.76 -5.64
N ARG A 78 -0.66 -4.22 -4.58
CA ARG A 78 -1.68 -3.19 -4.63
C ARG A 78 -1.14 -2.01 -3.87
N PRO A 79 -1.14 -0.79 -4.45
CA PRO A 79 -0.89 0.39 -3.68
C PRO A 79 -1.89 0.42 -2.53
N ARG A 80 -1.40 0.52 -1.31
CA ARG A 80 -2.20 0.65 -0.10
C ARG A 80 -1.50 1.65 0.79
N ARG A 81 -2.27 2.45 1.48
CA ARG A 81 -1.74 3.36 2.48
C ARG A 81 -0.87 2.60 3.48
N ILE A 82 0.19 3.24 3.94
CA ILE A 82 1.13 2.63 4.90
C ILE A 82 0.39 2.11 6.14
N LEU A 83 -0.56 2.90 6.66
CA LEU A 83 -1.36 2.52 7.83
C LEU A 83 -2.24 1.30 7.58
N ASP A 84 -2.83 1.16 6.38
CA ASP A 84 -3.62 -0.01 6.00
C ASP A 84 -2.77 -1.26 5.93
N VAL A 85 -1.57 -1.15 5.36
CA VAL A 85 -0.60 -2.26 5.33
C VAL A 85 -0.24 -2.69 6.74
N VAL A 86 0.05 -1.74 7.63
CA VAL A 86 0.39 -2.01 9.04
C VAL A 86 -0.78 -2.65 9.77
N ALA A 87 -1.98 -2.06 9.69
CA ALA A 87 -3.18 -2.56 10.36
C ALA A 87 -3.57 -3.96 9.87
N LEU A 88 -3.56 -4.18 8.54
CA LEU A 88 -3.87 -5.48 7.96
C LEU A 88 -2.81 -6.53 8.35
N THR A 89 -1.52 -6.15 8.37
CA THR A 89 -0.45 -7.04 8.82
C THR A 89 -0.66 -7.46 10.27
N HIS A 90 -0.93 -6.52 11.18
CA HIS A 90 -1.19 -6.84 12.58
C HIS A 90 -2.39 -7.77 12.74
N LYS A 91 -3.50 -7.47 12.05
CA LYS A 91 -4.69 -8.34 12.06
C LYS A 91 -4.36 -9.76 11.59
N ARG A 92 -3.57 -9.91 10.53
CA ARG A 92 -3.19 -11.22 9.98
C ARG A 92 -2.17 -11.96 10.85
N VAL A 93 -1.22 -11.26 11.45
CA VAL A 93 -0.29 -11.86 12.41
C VAL A 93 -1.05 -12.36 13.65
N LEU A 94 -2.03 -11.60 14.16
CA LEU A 94 -2.90 -12.10 15.24
C LEU A 94 -3.62 -13.38 14.85
N VAL A 95 -4.20 -13.44 13.65
CA VAL A 95 -4.85 -14.67 13.14
C VAL A 95 -3.86 -15.83 13.11
N ALA A 96 -2.63 -15.61 12.64
CA ALA A 96 -1.59 -16.64 12.63
C ALA A 96 -1.23 -17.12 14.05
N VAL A 97 -1.05 -16.18 14.99
CA VAL A 97 -0.75 -16.51 16.40
C VAL A 97 -1.88 -17.31 17.05
N PHE A 98 -3.13 -16.93 16.81
CA PHE A 98 -4.27 -17.69 17.29
C PHE A 98 -4.38 -19.08 16.65
N ALA A 99 -4.08 -19.19 15.35
CA ALA A 99 -4.03 -20.48 14.67
C ALA A 99 -2.95 -21.39 15.27
N LEU A 100 -1.75 -20.87 15.51
CA LEU A 100 -0.65 -21.62 16.17
C LEU A 100 -1.02 -22.03 17.60
N ALA A 101 -1.64 -21.12 18.37
CA ALA A 101 -2.13 -21.44 19.71
C ALA A 101 -3.19 -22.55 19.69
N THR A 102 -4.09 -22.52 18.71
CA THR A 102 -5.15 -23.54 18.54
C THR A 102 -4.54 -24.90 18.16
N ILE A 103 -3.60 -24.93 17.22
CA ILE A 103 -2.90 -26.16 16.86
C ILE A 103 -2.20 -26.74 18.10
N GLY A 104 -1.46 -25.92 18.83
CA GLY A 104 -0.78 -26.36 20.06
C GLY A 104 -1.71 -26.76 21.21
N TYR A 105 -2.99 -26.36 21.18
CA TYR A 105 -3.99 -26.80 22.13
C TYR A 105 -4.55 -28.20 21.81
N PHE A 106 -4.82 -28.48 20.53
CA PHE A 106 -5.40 -29.75 20.10
C PHE A 106 -4.37 -30.85 19.84
N ASP A 107 -3.16 -30.48 19.44
CA ASP A 107 -2.10 -31.44 19.13
C ASP A 107 -0.81 -31.12 19.89
N TYR A 108 -0.52 -31.92 20.91
CA TYR A 108 0.69 -31.76 21.73
C TYR A 108 1.99 -32.09 20.97
N THR A 109 1.90 -32.76 19.83
CA THR A 109 3.07 -33.15 19.03
C THR A 109 3.63 -31.94 18.26
N TYR A 110 2.77 -31.02 17.85
CA TYR A 110 3.13 -29.84 17.03
C TYR A 110 2.99 -28.51 17.79
N LYS A 111 3.05 -28.55 19.10
CA LYS A 111 2.89 -27.32 19.91
C LYS A 111 4.12 -26.41 19.79
N VAL A 112 3.88 -25.16 19.48
CA VAL A 112 4.86 -24.10 19.72
C VAL A 112 4.89 -23.79 21.22
N PRO A 113 6.09 -23.76 21.87
CA PRO A 113 6.17 -23.41 23.30
C PRO A 113 5.50 -22.08 23.58
N ARG A 114 4.75 -22.00 24.67
CA ARG A 114 3.98 -20.79 25.02
C ARG A 114 4.86 -19.57 25.17
N LEU A 115 6.06 -19.73 25.73
CA LEU A 115 7.02 -18.65 25.88
C LEU A 115 7.49 -18.15 24.50
N THR A 116 7.80 -19.06 23.59
CA THR A 116 8.20 -18.75 22.21
C THR A 116 7.08 -17.99 21.49
N LEU A 117 5.82 -18.47 21.58
CA LEU A 117 4.68 -17.83 20.93
C LEU A 117 4.48 -16.38 21.43
N VAL A 118 4.53 -16.18 22.76
CA VAL A 118 4.38 -14.85 23.37
C VAL A 118 5.53 -13.93 22.99
N ALA A 119 6.76 -14.44 22.92
CA ALA A 119 7.94 -13.61 22.62
C ALA A 119 8.12 -13.33 21.12
N VAL A 120 7.71 -14.25 20.24
CA VAL A 120 7.77 -14.06 18.77
C VAL A 120 6.73 -13.03 18.31
N THR A 121 5.55 -12.98 18.92
CA THR A 121 4.46 -12.10 18.52
C THR A 121 4.85 -10.61 18.41
N PRO A 122 5.44 -9.97 19.42
CA PRO A 122 5.85 -8.56 19.32
C PRO A 122 6.94 -8.33 18.26
N ILE A 123 7.83 -9.32 18.05
CA ILE A 123 8.85 -9.23 17.00
C ILE A 123 8.18 -9.23 15.62
N LEU A 124 7.22 -10.12 15.38
CA LEU A 124 6.49 -10.16 14.12
C LEU A 124 5.66 -8.90 13.90
N PHE A 125 5.10 -8.31 14.96
CA PHE A 125 4.35 -7.05 14.88
C PHE A 125 5.20 -5.86 14.43
N LEU A 126 6.50 -5.89 14.70
CA LEU A 126 7.41 -4.83 14.28
C LEU A 126 8.07 -5.14 12.93
N VAL A 127 8.59 -6.36 12.78
CA VAL A 127 9.47 -6.69 11.65
C VAL A 127 8.68 -6.95 10.36
N VAL A 128 7.52 -7.62 10.44
CA VAL A 128 6.75 -7.96 9.23
C VAL A 128 6.14 -6.72 8.58
N PRO A 129 5.43 -5.82 9.30
CA PRO A 129 4.94 -4.60 8.68
C PRO A 129 6.08 -3.68 8.20
N ALA A 130 7.18 -3.57 8.96
CA ALA A 130 8.34 -2.79 8.54
C ALA A 130 8.94 -3.32 7.22
N TRP A 131 9.05 -4.64 7.06
CA TRP A 131 9.50 -5.27 5.82
C TRP A 131 8.55 -4.99 4.66
N LEU A 132 7.23 -5.17 4.84
CA LEU A 132 6.24 -4.95 3.80
C LEU A 132 6.14 -3.48 3.39
N VAL A 133 6.26 -2.55 4.34
CA VAL A 133 6.30 -1.11 4.07
C VAL A 133 7.60 -0.76 3.34
N TRP A 134 8.74 -1.30 3.78
CA TRP A 134 10.02 -1.04 3.12
C TRP A 134 10.02 -1.53 1.67
N LEU A 135 9.46 -2.72 1.41
CA LEU A 135 9.38 -3.30 0.08
C LEU A 135 8.46 -2.50 -0.87
N ARG A 136 7.54 -1.74 -0.32
CA ARG A 136 6.57 -0.91 -1.05
C ARG A 136 7.01 0.55 -1.21
N ARG A 137 8.20 0.91 -0.69
CA ARG A 137 8.71 2.27 -0.91
C ARG A 137 8.89 2.47 -2.40
N PRO A 138 8.31 3.53 -2.98
CA PRO A 138 8.53 3.85 -4.38
C PRO A 138 10.04 4.01 -4.61
N GLU A 139 10.54 3.41 -5.67
CA GLU A 139 11.88 3.73 -6.14
C GLU A 139 11.84 5.19 -6.60
N THR A 140 12.64 6.05 -6.01
CA THR A 140 12.69 7.50 -6.21
C THR A 140 13.19 7.92 -7.61
N ASN A 141 13.01 7.10 -8.61
CA ASN A 141 13.41 7.36 -9.99
C ASN A 141 12.26 7.97 -10.82
N GLY A 142 11.78 9.14 -10.39
CA GLY A 142 10.76 9.91 -11.09
C GLY A 142 9.33 9.49 -10.70
N GLU A 143 8.52 10.47 -10.34
CA GLU A 143 7.09 10.26 -10.10
C GLU A 143 6.43 9.71 -11.36
N ARG A 144 5.91 8.50 -11.30
CA ARG A 144 5.16 7.87 -12.38
C ARG A 144 3.76 8.42 -12.38
N ALA A 145 3.44 9.26 -13.34
CA ALA A 145 2.17 9.96 -13.38
C ALA A 145 1.28 9.49 -14.53
N ILE A 146 -0.03 9.52 -14.32
CA ILE A 146 -1.04 9.36 -15.36
C ILE A 146 -1.96 10.58 -15.36
N ILE A 147 -2.57 10.87 -16.50
CA ILE A 147 -3.62 11.88 -16.59
C ILE A 147 -4.97 11.16 -16.70
N VAL A 148 -5.94 11.60 -15.90
CA VAL A 148 -7.28 10.97 -15.84
C VAL A 148 -8.34 12.06 -16.03
N GLY A 149 -9.16 11.95 -17.06
CA GLY A 149 -10.19 12.96 -17.28
C GLY A 149 -10.93 12.84 -18.59
N ASP A 150 -11.85 13.76 -18.82
CA ASP A 150 -12.68 13.88 -20.02
C ASP A 150 -12.35 15.14 -20.85
N ASP A 151 -11.53 16.05 -20.34
CA ASP A 151 -11.12 17.27 -21.03
C ASP A 151 -9.79 17.07 -21.77
N LEU A 152 -9.89 16.82 -23.07
CA LEU A 152 -8.74 16.60 -23.96
C LEU A 152 -7.81 17.83 -24.06
N ARG A 153 -8.34 19.05 -23.94
CA ARG A 153 -7.52 20.26 -23.98
C ARG A 153 -6.67 20.37 -22.73
N GLN A 154 -7.25 20.05 -21.60
CA GLN A 154 -6.54 20.01 -20.33
C GLN A 154 -5.48 18.90 -20.32
N ILE A 155 -5.82 17.70 -20.84
CA ILE A 155 -4.87 16.59 -20.97
C ILE A 155 -3.67 17.00 -21.82
N GLU A 156 -3.90 17.68 -22.97
CA GLU A 156 -2.82 18.17 -23.84
C GLU A 156 -1.96 19.26 -23.16
N ALA A 157 -2.60 20.20 -22.49
CA ALA A 157 -1.89 21.25 -21.75
C ALA A 157 -1.01 20.68 -20.66
N ILE A 158 -1.54 19.79 -19.82
CA ILE A 158 -0.80 19.11 -18.75
C ILE A 158 0.34 18.29 -19.33
N ALA A 159 0.11 17.54 -20.43
CA ALA A 159 1.13 16.74 -21.07
C ALA A 159 2.31 17.56 -21.62
N THR A 160 2.04 18.84 -21.96
CA THR A 160 3.05 19.73 -22.52
C THR A 160 3.79 20.55 -21.43
N GLU A 161 3.09 20.89 -20.36
CA GLU A 161 3.59 21.83 -19.32
C GLU A 161 4.25 21.13 -18.14
N THR A 162 4.01 19.83 -17.96
CA THR A 162 4.49 19.12 -16.77
C THR A 162 5.83 18.41 -17.01
N ASP A 163 6.72 18.48 -16.03
CA ASP A 163 7.98 17.73 -15.99
C ASP A 163 7.81 16.31 -15.42
N LEU A 164 6.58 15.88 -15.10
CA LEU A 164 6.29 14.55 -14.58
C LEU A 164 6.55 13.46 -15.63
N SER A 165 7.01 12.30 -15.18
CA SER A 165 7.14 11.13 -16.04
C SER A 165 5.76 10.53 -16.37
N LEU A 166 5.13 11.04 -17.42
CA LEU A 166 3.80 10.62 -17.84
C LEU A 166 3.85 9.24 -18.51
N LEU A 167 3.09 8.30 -17.98
CA LEU A 167 2.92 6.96 -18.53
C LEU A 167 1.86 6.91 -19.62
N GLY A 168 0.90 7.84 -19.57
CA GLY A 168 -0.21 7.93 -20.52
C GLY A 168 -1.43 8.60 -19.88
N TYR A 169 -2.59 8.50 -20.57
CA TYR A 169 -3.83 9.09 -20.09
C TYR A 169 -5.01 8.14 -20.16
N LEU A 170 -6.01 8.37 -19.30
CA LEU A 170 -7.30 7.68 -19.25
C LEU A 170 -8.41 8.68 -19.61
N CYS A 171 -9.18 8.34 -20.63
CA CYS A 171 -10.30 9.17 -21.08
C CYS A 171 -11.49 8.28 -21.46
N PRO A 172 -12.74 8.61 -21.06
CA PRO A 172 -13.92 7.81 -21.38
C PRO A 172 -14.21 7.75 -22.88
N THR A 173 -13.89 8.84 -23.60
CA THR A 173 -14.16 8.94 -25.04
C THR A 173 -13.00 8.35 -25.84
N PRO A 174 -13.24 7.43 -26.78
CA PRO A 174 -12.19 6.97 -27.69
C PRO A 174 -11.79 8.15 -28.59
N VAL A 175 -10.60 8.70 -28.37
CA VAL A 175 -10.00 9.65 -29.30
C VAL A 175 -9.35 8.85 -30.41
N VAL A 176 -9.84 8.98 -31.62
CA VAL A 176 -9.16 8.45 -32.80
C VAL A 176 -7.93 9.33 -33.02
N THR A 177 -6.77 8.89 -32.55
CA THR A 177 -5.50 9.44 -32.98
C THR A 177 -5.32 9.05 -34.45
N LEU A 178 -5.62 9.97 -35.35
CA LEU A 178 -5.22 9.86 -36.75
C LEU A 178 -3.70 9.91 -36.76
N GLY A 179 -3.07 8.72 -36.70
CA GLY A 179 -1.64 8.60 -36.99
C GLY A 179 -1.39 9.22 -38.38
N ALA A 180 -0.36 10.02 -38.51
CA ALA A 180 0.01 10.83 -39.69
C ALA A 180 0.19 10.04 -40.99
N ASP A 181 -0.24 8.77 -41.07
CA ASP A 181 0.05 7.87 -42.18
C ASP A 181 -1.09 6.88 -42.52
N ARG A 182 -2.37 7.22 -42.25
CA ARG A 182 -3.48 6.44 -42.74
C ARG A 182 -4.43 7.31 -43.58
N ASP A 183 -4.51 6.97 -44.87
CA ASP A 183 -5.43 7.55 -45.83
C ASP A 183 -6.87 7.49 -45.31
N VAL A 184 -7.53 8.64 -45.31
CA VAL A 184 -8.89 8.89 -44.77
C VAL A 184 -9.95 8.01 -45.49
N ASP A 185 -9.63 7.44 -46.64
CA ASP A 185 -10.52 6.63 -47.46
C ASP A 185 -10.77 5.19 -46.96
N GLU A 186 -9.92 4.69 -46.00
CA GLU A 186 -10.08 3.31 -45.53
C GLU A 186 -11.03 3.20 -44.30
N LEU A 187 -11.40 4.31 -43.67
CA LEU A 187 -12.31 4.37 -42.50
C LEU A 187 -13.80 4.33 -42.88
N ALA A 188 -14.12 4.45 -44.16
CA ALA A 188 -15.53 4.56 -44.62
C ALA A 188 -16.22 3.23 -44.91
N VAL A 189 -15.55 2.05 -44.81
CA VAL A 189 -16.09 0.78 -45.40
C VAL A 189 -16.49 -0.29 -44.38
N ASN A 190 -16.21 -0.15 -43.06
CA ASN A 190 -16.68 -1.15 -42.10
C ASN A 190 -17.78 -0.62 -41.19
N GLY A 191 -18.97 -0.47 -41.76
CA GLY A 191 -20.20 -0.24 -41.03
C GLY A 191 -20.74 -1.52 -40.42
N ASP A 192 -20.60 -1.70 -39.12
CA ASP A 192 -21.62 -2.37 -38.33
C ASP A 192 -21.72 -1.59 -36.99
N GLY A 193 -22.95 -1.05 -36.83
CA GLY A 193 -23.27 0.03 -35.90
C GLY A 193 -23.08 -0.36 -34.47
N THR A 194 -22.36 0.47 -33.79
CA THR A 194 -22.68 1.03 -32.45
C THR A 194 -21.64 2.00 -31.90
N ASP A 195 -20.46 2.16 -32.51
CA ASP A 195 -19.49 3.18 -32.07
C ASP A 195 -19.16 4.12 -33.22
N THR A 196 -19.97 5.17 -33.38
CA THR A 196 -19.59 6.29 -34.26
C THR A 196 -18.43 7.03 -33.62
N PRO A 197 -17.21 7.02 -34.23
CA PRO A 197 -16.15 7.87 -33.79
C PRO A 197 -16.61 9.31 -33.96
N VAL A 198 -16.67 10.05 -32.84
CA VAL A 198 -16.89 11.51 -32.91
C VAL A 198 -15.64 12.11 -33.51
N VAL A 199 -15.66 12.36 -34.80
CA VAL A 199 -14.68 13.20 -35.48
C VAL A 199 -14.95 14.62 -34.96
N SER A 200 -14.18 15.04 -33.97
CA SER A 200 -14.22 16.42 -33.51
C SER A 200 -13.54 17.29 -34.56
N ASP A 201 -14.37 18.08 -35.26
CA ASP A 201 -13.96 19.08 -36.27
C ASP A 201 -13.38 20.34 -35.61
N GLY A 202 -12.56 20.17 -34.62
CA GLY A 202 -11.89 21.24 -33.89
C GLY A 202 -10.51 20.83 -33.45
N GLY A 203 -9.52 21.08 -34.32
CA GLY A 203 -8.10 21.30 -34.07
C GLY A 203 -7.49 20.80 -32.75
N TYR A 204 -7.73 19.56 -32.38
CA TYR A 204 -7.02 18.93 -31.28
C TYR A 204 -5.65 18.51 -31.77
N GLY A 205 -4.60 19.07 -31.16
CA GLY A 205 -3.24 18.64 -31.39
C GLY A 205 -3.08 17.15 -31.09
N THR A 206 -2.09 16.54 -31.67
CA THR A 206 -1.75 15.14 -31.39
C THR A 206 -1.25 15.05 -29.96
N ILE A 207 -2.03 14.48 -29.06
CA ILE A 207 -1.58 14.23 -27.67
C ILE A 207 -0.36 13.33 -27.74
N ALA A 208 0.78 13.81 -27.23
CA ALA A 208 2.09 13.15 -27.35
C ALA A 208 2.26 11.92 -26.46
N ILE A 209 1.21 11.54 -25.68
CA ILE A 209 1.23 10.42 -24.73
C ILE A 209 0.19 9.36 -25.11
N ASP A 210 0.46 8.11 -24.76
CA ASP A 210 -0.39 6.97 -25.10
C ASP A 210 -1.69 6.94 -24.27
N ARG A 211 -2.78 6.56 -24.93
CA ARG A 211 -4.05 6.29 -24.25
C ARG A 211 -4.02 4.91 -23.58
N LEU A 212 -4.15 4.86 -22.25
CA LEU A 212 -4.15 3.62 -21.48
C LEU A 212 -5.52 2.92 -21.39
N GLY A 213 -6.60 3.69 -21.65
CA GLY A 213 -7.95 3.13 -21.63
C GLY A 213 -9.05 4.12 -21.25
N GLY A 214 -10.22 3.60 -20.86
CA GLY A 214 -11.32 4.36 -20.28
C GLY A 214 -11.23 4.45 -18.75
N LEU A 215 -12.08 5.30 -18.13
CA LEU A 215 -12.11 5.51 -16.67
C LEU A 215 -12.41 4.22 -15.88
N SER A 216 -13.17 3.28 -16.48
CA SER A 216 -13.47 1.99 -15.85
C SER A 216 -12.25 1.11 -15.59
N ARG A 217 -11.11 1.41 -16.22
CA ARG A 217 -9.84 0.70 -16.01
C ARG A 217 -8.90 1.42 -15.04
N LEU A 218 -9.35 2.52 -14.42
CA LEU A 218 -8.49 3.34 -13.57
C LEU A 218 -7.83 2.50 -12.45
N GLU A 219 -8.62 1.76 -11.67
CA GLU A 219 -8.09 0.95 -10.57
C GLU A 219 -7.07 -0.11 -11.05
N ASP A 220 -7.35 -0.75 -12.19
CA ASP A 220 -6.43 -1.74 -12.78
C ASP A 220 -5.11 -1.07 -13.21
N ILE A 221 -5.18 0.09 -13.86
CA ILE A 221 -4.01 0.83 -14.33
C ILE A 221 -3.19 1.37 -13.17
N LEU A 222 -3.82 1.90 -12.10
CA LEU A 222 -3.11 2.36 -10.90
C LEU A 222 -2.23 1.25 -10.32
N VAL A 223 -2.71 0.00 -10.39
CA VAL A 223 -1.99 -1.18 -9.88
C VAL A 223 -0.99 -1.75 -10.89
N GLU A 224 -1.40 -1.89 -12.16
CA GLU A 224 -0.57 -2.51 -13.21
C GLU A 224 0.64 -1.66 -13.57
N GLN A 225 0.46 -0.34 -13.56
CA GLN A 225 1.49 0.61 -13.94
C GLN A 225 2.28 1.15 -12.74
N ASP A 226 1.94 0.76 -11.50
CA ASP A 226 2.58 1.24 -10.26
C ASP A 226 2.63 2.77 -10.24
N VAL A 227 1.45 3.39 -10.32
CA VAL A 227 1.28 4.84 -10.45
C VAL A 227 1.48 5.50 -9.10
N ASP A 228 2.28 6.56 -9.05
CA ASP A 228 2.51 7.37 -7.84
C ASP A 228 1.57 8.58 -7.79
N THR A 229 1.28 9.18 -8.96
CA THR A 229 0.51 10.41 -9.07
C THR A 229 -0.52 10.33 -10.20
N ALA A 230 -1.75 10.73 -9.95
CA ALA A 230 -2.80 10.88 -10.94
C ALA A 230 -3.18 12.37 -11.07
N VAL A 231 -3.06 12.93 -12.29
CA VAL A 231 -3.46 14.29 -12.57
C VAL A 231 -4.87 14.27 -13.13
N LEU A 232 -5.82 14.90 -12.41
CA LEU A 232 -7.23 14.90 -12.77
C LEU A 232 -7.52 16.08 -13.73
N ALA A 233 -8.00 15.74 -14.93
CA ALA A 233 -8.29 16.66 -16.03
C ALA A 233 -9.75 16.52 -16.47
N PHE A 234 -10.68 16.92 -15.61
CA PHE A 234 -12.11 16.85 -15.87
C PHE A 234 -12.66 18.24 -16.21
N THR A 235 -13.59 18.29 -17.17
CA THR A 235 -14.29 19.53 -17.55
C THR A 235 -15.03 20.15 -16.37
N GLU A 236 -15.61 19.32 -15.52
CA GLU A 236 -16.36 19.73 -14.32
C GLU A 236 -15.93 18.88 -13.11
N ALA A 237 -15.42 19.55 -12.08
CA ALA A 237 -14.94 18.88 -10.86
C ALA A 237 -16.05 18.44 -9.89
N ASP A 238 -17.32 18.73 -10.20
CA ASP A 238 -18.49 18.36 -9.39
C ASP A 238 -19.19 17.08 -9.90
N ARG A 239 -18.66 16.46 -10.95
CA ARG A 239 -19.22 15.24 -11.52
C ARG A 239 -18.84 14.00 -10.72
N ALA A 240 -19.69 12.98 -10.81
CA ALA A 240 -19.48 11.69 -10.18
C ALA A 240 -18.18 11.00 -10.65
N GLU A 241 -17.80 11.22 -11.92
CA GLU A 241 -16.55 10.70 -12.49
C GLU A 241 -15.30 11.26 -11.83
N PHE A 242 -15.28 12.56 -11.54
CA PHE A 242 -14.19 13.20 -10.82
C PHE A 242 -14.04 12.63 -9.41
N PHE A 243 -15.14 12.56 -8.66
CA PHE A 243 -15.12 12.00 -7.31
C PHE A 243 -14.81 10.51 -7.31
N GLY A 244 -15.27 9.75 -8.31
CA GLY A 244 -14.92 8.33 -8.47
C GLY A 244 -13.43 8.13 -8.74
N ALA A 245 -12.83 8.96 -9.60
CA ALA A 245 -11.40 8.92 -9.86
C ALA A 245 -10.58 9.30 -8.63
N LEU A 246 -11.04 10.31 -7.89
CA LEU A 246 -10.43 10.79 -6.68
C LEU A 246 -10.48 9.74 -5.57
N ASP A 247 -11.61 9.06 -5.37
CA ASP A 247 -11.79 7.96 -4.43
C ASP A 247 -10.91 6.76 -4.78
N ALA A 248 -10.82 6.40 -6.06
CA ALA A 248 -9.91 5.36 -6.52
C ALA A 248 -8.44 5.70 -6.22
N CYS A 249 -8.00 6.94 -6.46
CA CYS A 249 -6.67 7.40 -6.08
C CYS A 249 -6.45 7.28 -4.58
N TYR A 250 -7.44 7.69 -3.79
CA TYR A 250 -7.40 7.61 -2.35
C TYR A 250 -7.30 6.16 -1.84
N GLU A 251 -8.18 5.26 -2.31
CA GLU A 251 -8.16 3.85 -1.92
C GLU A 251 -6.84 3.15 -2.26
N HIS A 252 -6.21 3.56 -3.36
CA HIS A 252 -4.94 2.99 -3.81
C HIS A 252 -3.70 3.70 -3.27
N GLY A 253 -3.87 4.82 -2.53
CA GLY A 253 -2.76 5.59 -1.96
C GLY A 253 -1.94 6.34 -3.01
N VAL A 254 -2.57 6.69 -4.13
CA VAL A 254 -2.00 7.49 -5.23
C VAL A 254 -2.28 8.96 -4.96
N ALA A 255 -1.27 9.82 -5.13
CA ALA A 255 -1.45 11.26 -5.00
C ALA A 255 -2.34 11.79 -6.13
N ALA A 256 -3.35 12.59 -5.78
CA ALA A 256 -4.21 13.24 -6.77
C ALA A 256 -3.82 14.71 -6.92
N LYS A 257 -3.62 15.16 -8.17
CA LYS A 257 -3.31 16.55 -8.50
C LYS A 257 -4.33 17.09 -9.49
N VAL A 258 -4.57 18.40 -9.48
CA VAL A 258 -5.38 19.12 -10.47
C VAL A 258 -4.57 20.26 -11.05
N HIS A 259 -4.89 20.68 -12.26
CA HIS A 259 -4.27 21.87 -12.84
C HIS A 259 -4.70 23.14 -12.10
N GLN A 260 -3.75 24.08 -11.86
CA GLN A 260 -3.99 25.30 -11.07
C GLN A 260 -5.19 26.12 -11.58
N ALA A 261 -5.46 26.14 -12.88
CA ALA A 261 -6.61 26.84 -13.45
C ALA A 261 -7.97 26.31 -12.93
N HIS A 262 -8.02 25.09 -12.40
CA HIS A 262 -9.21 24.43 -11.86
C HIS A 262 -9.16 24.23 -10.34
N ALA A 263 -8.09 24.69 -9.68
CA ALA A 263 -7.93 24.58 -8.23
C ALA A 263 -9.05 25.27 -7.44
N ASP A 264 -9.57 26.38 -7.96
CA ASP A 264 -10.65 27.15 -7.32
C ASP A 264 -11.99 26.39 -7.28
N THR A 265 -12.18 25.41 -8.16
CA THR A 265 -13.38 24.56 -8.20
C THR A 265 -13.30 23.38 -7.24
N VAL A 266 -12.10 23.06 -6.73
CA VAL A 266 -11.86 21.95 -5.81
C VAL A 266 -11.57 22.51 -4.42
N LEU A 267 -12.54 22.39 -3.51
CA LEU A 267 -12.51 22.98 -2.16
C LEU A 267 -11.32 22.53 -1.28
N THR A 268 -10.64 21.46 -1.66
CA THR A 268 -9.54 20.84 -0.89
C THR A 268 -8.18 20.98 -1.56
N ALA A 269 -8.09 21.79 -2.62
CA ALA A 269 -6.83 22.01 -3.33
C ALA A 269 -5.93 22.99 -2.55
N THR A 270 -4.72 22.59 -2.25
CA THR A 270 -3.71 23.42 -1.59
C THR A 270 -2.72 23.93 -2.63
N ALA A 271 -2.89 25.19 -3.05
CA ALA A 271 -2.04 25.82 -4.06
C ALA A 271 -0.69 26.22 -3.48
N THR A 272 0.39 25.71 -4.06
CA THR A 272 1.75 26.20 -3.82
C THR A 272 2.10 27.25 -4.87
N PRO A 273 2.53 28.47 -4.50
CA PRO A 273 2.85 29.51 -5.49
C PRO A 273 3.98 29.06 -6.43
N GLY A 274 3.70 28.99 -7.73
CA GLY A 274 4.68 28.67 -8.77
C GLY A 274 4.59 27.26 -9.36
N GLU A 275 3.72 26.41 -8.87
CA GLU A 275 3.46 25.10 -9.45
C GLU A 275 2.22 25.13 -10.36
N SER A 276 2.31 24.49 -11.54
CA SER A 276 1.16 24.37 -12.46
C SER A 276 0.14 23.35 -12.00
N LEU A 277 0.56 22.41 -11.15
CA LEU A 277 -0.26 21.35 -10.56
C LEU A 277 -0.42 21.56 -9.06
N VAL A 278 -1.63 21.36 -8.57
CA VAL A 278 -2.01 21.55 -7.17
C VAL A 278 -2.44 20.23 -6.57
N ASP A 279 -1.93 19.90 -5.39
CA ASP A 279 -2.32 18.71 -4.66
C ASP A 279 -3.77 18.80 -4.18
N VAL A 280 -4.53 17.74 -4.41
CA VAL A 280 -5.88 17.58 -3.87
C VAL A 280 -5.79 16.72 -2.62
N GLU A 281 -5.80 17.35 -1.46
CA GLU A 281 -5.88 16.64 -0.19
C GLU A 281 -7.32 16.22 0.09
N ILE A 282 -7.60 14.94 -0.11
CA ILE A 282 -8.78 14.35 0.48
C ILE A 282 -8.37 13.78 1.82
N GLU A 283 -8.58 14.51 2.87
CA GLU A 283 -8.60 13.94 4.20
C GLU A 283 -10.06 13.66 4.63
N PRO A 284 -10.63 12.51 4.35
CA PRO A 284 -11.50 11.94 5.33
C PRO A 284 -10.57 11.36 6.39
N TRP A 285 -10.42 12.04 7.51
CA TRP A 285 -9.87 11.43 8.71
C TRP A 285 -10.76 10.24 9.01
N ASP A 286 -10.30 9.06 8.60
CA ASP A 286 -11.03 7.85 8.95
C ASP A 286 -10.97 7.75 10.47
N ILE A 287 -12.13 7.52 11.08
CA ILE A 287 -12.26 7.36 12.54
C ILE A 287 -11.22 6.35 13.04
N GLN A 288 -10.86 5.37 12.21
CA GLN A 288 -9.81 4.39 12.49
C GLN A 288 -8.43 5.04 12.64
N ASP A 289 -8.05 5.97 11.76
CA ASP A 289 -6.76 6.64 11.81
C ASP A 289 -6.65 7.51 13.08
N TYR A 290 -7.74 8.20 13.44
CA TYR A 290 -7.80 8.95 14.69
C TYR A 290 -7.69 8.05 15.92
N VAL A 291 -8.40 6.93 15.95
CA VAL A 291 -8.35 5.95 17.05
C VAL A 291 -6.97 5.31 17.15
N PHE A 292 -6.35 4.93 16.04
CA PHE A 292 -4.99 4.37 16.03
C PHE A 292 -3.95 5.40 16.49
N LYS A 293 -4.02 6.63 15.99
CA LYS A 293 -3.13 7.71 16.43
C LYS A 293 -3.28 7.93 17.94
N ARG A 294 -4.52 8.03 18.43
CA ARG A 294 -4.78 8.26 19.85
C ARG A 294 -4.34 7.09 20.73
N ALA A 295 -4.57 5.85 20.28
CA ALA A 295 -4.11 4.66 20.98
C ALA A 295 -2.57 4.59 21.03
N PHE A 296 -1.90 4.95 19.94
CA PHE A 296 -0.45 5.02 19.87
C PHE A 296 0.10 6.10 20.79
N ASP A 297 -0.47 7.31 20.78
CA ASP A 297 -0.07 8.42 21.65
C ASP A 297 -0.20 8.05 23.13
N VAL A 298 -1.34 7.40 23.51
CA VAL A 298 -1.60 6.94 24.87
C VAL A 298 -0.62 5.82 25.26
N ALA A 299 -0.40 4.84 24.39
CA ALA A 299 0.52 3.73 24.65
C ALA A 299 1.97 4.23 24.83
N PHE A 300 2.39 5.17 23.97
CA PHE A 300 3.72 5.78 24.03
C PHE A 300 3.89 6.63 25.30
N ALA A 301 2.88 7.42 25.64
CA ALA A 301 2.87 8.23 26.87
C ALA A 301 2.91 7.36 28.13
N LEU A 302 2.11 6.30 28.18
CA LEU A 302 2.11 5.34 29.29
C LEU A 302 3.44 4.58 29.39
N GLY A 303 3.99 4.14 28.27
CA GLY A 303 5.30 3.49 28.21
C GLY A 303 6.41 4.42 28.73
N GLY A 304 6.42 5.67 28.25
CA GLY A 304 7.34 6.70 28.73
C GLY A 304 7.19 6.98 30.22
N LEU A 305 5.95 7.10 30.71
CA LEU A 305 5.67 7.31 32.11
C LEU A 305 6.18 6.13 32.97
N LEU A 306 5.93 4.88 32.56
CA LEU A 306 6.41 3.69 33.26
C LEU A 306 7.94 3.64 33.37
N VAL A 307 8.64 4.02 32.29
CA VAL A 307 10.11 4.09 32.27
C VAL A 307 10.63 5.20 33.17
N LEU A 308 9.94 6.34 33.22
CA LEU A 308 10.33 7.50 34.02
C LEU A 308 9.88 7.42 35.50
N LEU A 309 8.91 6.56 35.82
CA LEU A 309 8.34 6.42 37.14
C LEU A 309 9.39 6.21 38.25
N PRO A 310 10.42 5.34 38.08
CA PRO A 310 11.47 5.21 39.09
C PRO A 310 12.31 6.49 39.28
N VAL A 311 12.54 7.23 38.18
CA VAL A 311 13.30 8.50 38.25
C VAL A 311 12.46 9.58 38.95
N ILE A 312 11.18 9.67 38.62
CA ILE A 312 10.24 10.58 39.28
C ILE A 312 10.12 10.23 40.76
N GLY A 313 10.08 8.94 41.13
CA GLY A 313 10.03 8.46 42.50
C GLY A 313 11.28 8.86 43.34
N VAL A 314 12.45 8.81 42.72
CA VAL A 314 13.69 9.25 43.34
C VAL A 314 13.68 10.77 43.55
N ILE A 315 13.24 11.55 42.57
CA ILE A 315 13.18 13.02 42.67
C ILE A 315 12.13 13.48 43.68
N ALA A 316 11.00 12.82 43.77
CA ALA A 316 9.91 13.18 44.69
C ALA A 316 10.16 12.74 46.12
N GLY A 317 11.10 11.80 46.36
CA GLY A 317 11.47 11.31 47.68
C GLY A 317 12.76 11.94 48.27
N ALA A 318 13.45 12.79 47.47
CA ALA A 318 14.62 13.56 47.89
C ALA A 318 14.21 14.98 48.37
#